data_472a3722408345de3c5ad98b39a867ad
#
_entry.id   472a3722408345de3c5ad98b39a867ad
#
_cell.length_a   1.000
_cell.length_b   1.000
_cell.length_c   1.000
_cell.angle_alpha   90.00
_cell.angle_beta   90.00
_cell.angle_gamma   90.00
#
_symmetry.space_group_name_H-M   'P 1'
#
loop_
_entity.id
_entity.type
_entity.pdbx_description
1 polymer ?
#
loop_
_entity_poly.entity_id
_entity_poly.type
_entity_poly.pdbx_seq_one_letter_code
_entity_poly.pdbx_strand_id
1 'polypeptide(L)'
;MTKVPDTTPNTEDRVFTLAAELFAVLSTPIRLRILSALCDQEKSVSELLLEIDTTQPNLSQHLAVLYKTGVLAKRSQGTQVIYRVQSEKAVALCRSVCTQIAIEMDEPDAVAETQALSPRAPTTPVTA
;
A
#
# COMPACT_ATOMS: atom_id res chain seq x y z
N MET A 1 14.91 -40.83 -4.15
CA MET A 1 13.62 -40.76 -4.82
C MET A 1 13.46 -39.46 -5.56
N THR A 2 13.25 -39.55 -6.83
CA THR A 2 13.16 -38.33 -7.65
C THR A 2 11.73 -37.84 -7.68
N LYS A 3 11.54 -36.66 -7.24
CA LYS A 3 10.24 -36.01 -7.36
C LYS A 3 10.04 -35.64 -8.82
N VAL A 4 8.92 -36.05 -9.38
CA VAL A 4 8.54 -35.63 -10.73
C VAL A 4 8.31 -34.12 -10.73
N PRO A 5 8.94 -33.39 -11.64
CA PRO A 5 8.68 -31.95 -11.70
C PRO A 5 7.20 -31.70 -12.01
N ASP A 6 6.51 -31.14 -11.09
CA ASP A 6 5.14 -30.72 -11.29
C ASP A 6 5.20 -29.25 -11.71
N THR A 7 4.67 -28.95 -12.89
CA THR A 7 4.63 -27.58 -13.39
C THR A 7 3.58 -26.74 -12.69
N THR A 8 2.70 -27.38 -11.91
CA THR A 8 1.68 -26.65 -11.14
C THR A 8 2.25 -26.32 -9.77
N PRO A 9 2.43 -25.02 -9.45
CA PRO A 9 2.91 -24.65 -8.12
C PRO A 9 1.92 -25.12 -7.06
N ASN A 10 2.41 -25.62 -5.93
CA ASN A 10 1.53 -25.94 -4.83
C ASN A 10 1.02 -24.65 -4.17
N THR A 11 0.06 -24.79 -3.27
CA THR A 11 -0.57 -23.62 -2.62
C THR A 11 0.43 -22.77 -1.84
N GLU A 12 1.36 -23.43 -1.16
CA GLU A 12 2.38 -22.71 -0.39
C GLU A 12 3.29 -21.88 -1.30
N ASP A 13 3.75 -22.46 -2.39
CA ASP A 13 4.59 -21.75 -3.35
C ASP A 13 3.85 -20.56 -3.95
N ARG A 14 2.56 -20.71 -4.22
CA ARG A 14 1.74 -19.63 -4.75
C ARG A 14 1.60 -18.49 -3.75
N VAL A 15 1.42 -18.82 -2.47
CA VAL A 15 1.33 -17.79 -1.42
C VAL A 15 2.62 -16.97 -1.39
N PHE A 16 3.76 -17.63 -1.38
CA PHE A 16 5.05 -16.92 -1.36
C PHE A 16 5.27 -16.08 -2.60
N THR A 17 4.90 -16.60 -3.76
CA THR A 17 5.02 -15.84 -5.01
C THR A 17 4.16 -14.58 -5.00
N LEU A 18 2.90 -14.72 -4.60
CA LEU A 18 1.98 -13.58 -4.55
C LEU A 18 2.40 -12.56 -3.49
N ALA A 19 2.89 -13.04 -2.35
CA ALA A 19 3.40 -12.15 -1.30
C ALA A 19 4.61 -11.36 -1.81
N ALA A 20 5.54 -12.04 -2.48
CA ALA A 20 6.73 -11.38 -3.03
C ALA A 20 6.35 -10.32 -4.07
N GLU A 21 5.36 -10.60 -4.90
CA GLU A 21 4.84 -9.63 -5.88
C GLU A 21 4.26 -8.41 -5.18
N LEU A 22 3.52 -8.61 -4.11
CA LEU A 22 2.96 -7.51 -3.34
C LEU A 22 4.06 -6.66 -2.70
N PHE A 23 5.05 -7.29 -2.08
CA PHE A 23 6.19 -6.57 -1.51
C PHE A 23 6.90 -5.73 -2.57
N ALA A 24 7.09 -6.28 -3.76
CA ALA A 24 7.74 -5.55 -4.85
C ALA A 24 6.94 -4.31 -5.25
N VAL A 25 5.61 -4.44 -5.34
CA VAL A 25 4.74 -3.32 -5.68
C VAL A 25 4.81 -2.22 -4.61
N LEU A 26 4.98 -2.58 -3.36
CA LEU A 26 5.00 -1.64 -2.23
C LEU A 26 6.41 -1.14 -1.90
N SER A 27 7.40 -1.40 -2.73
CA SER A 27 8.81 -1.19 -2.38
C SER A 27 9.32 0.24 -2.59
N THR A 28 8.48 1.23 -2.82
CA THR A 28 8.92 2.62 -2.97
C THR A 28 8.23 3.55 -1.97
N PRO A 29 8.95 4.57 -1.45
CA PRO A 29 8.34 5.52 -0.52
C PRO A 29 7.13 6.24 -1.11
N ILE A 30 7.17 6.60 -2.38
CA ILE A 30 6.04 7.30 -3.03
C ILE A 30 4.78 6.43 -3.02
N ARG A 31 4.89 5.14 -3.32
CA ARG A 31 3.74 4.25 -3.32
C ARG A 31 3.16 4.08 -1.93
N LEU A 32 4.01 4.02 -0.90
CA LEU A 32 3.54 3.97 0.48
C LEU A 32 2.82 5.27 0.87
N ARG A 33 3.32 6.41 0.42
CA ARG A 33 2.67 7.70 0.65
C ARG A 33 1.31 7.79 -0.05
N ILE A 34 1.20 7.24 -1.25
CA ILE A 34 -0.07 7.18 -1.97
C ILE A 34 -1.09 6.38 -1.17
N LEU A 35 -0.70 5.20 -0.67
CA LEU A 35 -1.60 4.37 0.13
C LEU A 35 -2.02 5.09 1.40
N SER A 36 -1.10 5.76 2.06
CA SER A 36 -1.40 6.55 3.25
C SER A 36 -2.41 7.65 2.95
N ALA A 37 -2.24 8.34 1.84
CA ALA A 37 -3.14 9.44 1.45
C ALA A 37 -4.54 8.94 1.07
N LEU A 38 -4.67 7.72 0.57
CA LEU A 38 -5.93 7.16 0.07
C LEU A 38 -6.60 6.19 1.04
N CYS A 39 -6.06 5.97 2.23
CA CYS A 39 -6.50 4.88 3.09
C CYS A 39 -7.96 4.98 3.52
N ASP A 40 -8.50 6.17 3.63
CA ASP A 40 -9.88 6.39 4.09
C ASP A 40 -10.70 7.30 3.18
N GLN A 41 -10.15 7.75 2.06
CA GLN A 41 -10.91 8.58 1.13
C GLN A 41 -10.33 8.52 -0.28
N GLU A 42 -11.20 8.78 -1.24
CA GLU A 42 -10.80 8.90 -2.63
C GLU A 42 -10.13 10.25 -2.87
N LYS A 43 -9.17 10.29 -3.80
CA LYS A 43 -8.50 11.53 -4.20
C LYS A 43 -8.17 11.53 -5.67
N SER A 44 -8.18 12.72 -6.26
CA SER A 44 -7.70 12.94 -7.62
C SER A 44 -6.17 13.07 -7.63
N VAL A 45 -5.60 13.00 -8.82
CA VAL A 45 -4.15 13.25 -9.00
C VAL A 45 -3.76 14.61 -8.46
N SER A 46 -4.58 15.63 -8.73
CA SER A 46 -4.31 17.00 -8.26
C SER A 46 -4.26 17.08 -6.73
N GLU A 47 -5.20 16.39 -6.07
CA GLU A 47 -5.22 16.35 -4.61
C GLU A 47 -4.01 15.61 -4.05
N LEU A 48 -3.61 14.52 -4.68
CA LEU A 48 -2.42 13.77 -4.25
C LEU A 48 -1.15 14.61 -4.40
N LEU A 49 -1.06 15.43 -5.44
CA LEU A 49 0.10 16.31 -5.65
C LEU A 49 0.22 17.40 -4.57
N LEU A 50 -0.87 17.74 -3.90
CA LEU A 50 -0.81 18.68 -2.77
C LEU A 50 -0.20 18.04 -1.53
N GLU A 51 -0.26 16.73 -1.40
CA GLU A 51 0.20 16.03 -0.21
C GLU A 51 1.54 15.33 -0.40
N ILE A 52 1.86 14.96 -1.64
CA ILE A 52 3.05 14.17 -1.94
C ILE A 52 4.02 15.01 -2.75
N ASP A 53 5.22 15.18 -2.22
CA ASP A 53 6.26 15.97 -2.87
C ASP A 53 6.90 15.17 -4.00
N THR A 54 6.33 15.34 -5.19
CA THR A 54 6.82 14.67 -6.40
C THR A 54 6.27 15.39 -7.62
N THR A 55 6.73 15.02 -8.79
CA THR A 55 6.21 15.56 -10.05
C THR A 55 4.97 14.78 -10.49
N GLN A 56 4.11 15.42 -11.29
CA GLN A 56 2.94 14.74 -11.82
C GLN A 56 3.30 13.51 -12.66
N PRO A 57 4.28 13.56 -13.58
CA PRO A 57 4.65 12.36 -14.33
C PRO A 57 5.11 11.21 -13.43
N ASN A 58 5.90 11.50 -12.41
CA ASN A 58 6.36 10.47 -11.49
C ASN A 58 5.20 9.87 -10.69
N LEU A 59 4.34 10.72 -10.16
CA LEU A 59 3.15 10.27 -9.44
C LEU A 59 2.26 9.40 -10.33
N SER A 60 2.03 9.82 -11.57
CA SER A 60 1.20 9.09 -12.51
C SER A 60 1.77 7.70 -12.82
N GLN A 61 3.09 7.56 -12.90
CA GLN A 61 3.73 6.26 -13.11
C GLN A 61 3.48 5.32 -11.92
N HIS A 62 3.61 5.83 -10.71
CA HIS A 62 3.36 5.03 -9.51
C HIS A 62 1.88 4.65 -9.40
N LEU A 63 0.98 5.57 -9.70
CA LEU A 63 -0.46 5.29 -9.71
C LEU A 63 -0.80 4.22 -10.74
N ALA A 64 -0.18 4.27 -11.91
CA ALA A 64 -0.40 3.27 -12.96
C ALA A 64 0.00 1.87 -12.50
N VAL A 65 1.15 1.74 -11.84
CA VAL A 65 1.60 0.45 -11.31
C VAL A 65 0.63 -0.06 -10.25
N LEU A 66 0.22 0.79 -9.32
CA LEU A 66 -0.70 0.41 -8.25
C LEU A 66 -2.08 0.03 -8.80
N TYR A 67 -2.53 0.71 -9.83
CA TYR A 67 -3.79 0.37 -10.49
C TYR A 67 -3.68 -0.96 -11.24
N LYS A 68 -2.63 -1.12 -12.03
CA LYS A 68 -2.44 -2.32 -12.85
C LYS A 68 -2.32 -3.59 -12.00
N THR A 69 -1.71 -3.47 -10.84
CA THR A 69 -1.51 -4.62 -9.92
C THR A 69 -2.70 -4.86 -9.00
N GLY A 70 -3.75 -4.05 -9.09
CA GLY A 70 -4.96 -4.25 -8.31
C GLY A 70 -4.94 -3.66 -6.91
N VAL A 71 -3.89 -2.92 -6.55
CA VAL A 71 -3.83 -2.26 -5.25
C VAL A 71 -4.80 -1.08 -5.18
N LEU A 72 -4.90 -0.33 -6.28
CA LEU A 72 -5.83 0.79 -6.40
C LEU A 72 -6.90 0.50 -7.44
N ALA A 73 -8.04 1.11 -7.25
CA ALA A 73 -9.08 1.25 -8.26
C ALA A 73 -9.17 2.72 -8.66
N LYS A 74 -9.75 2.99 -9.81
CA LYS A 74 -9.95 4.36 -10.26
C LYS A 74 -11.28 4.49 -10.97
N ARG A 75 -11.80 5.71 -11.01
CA ARG A 75 -13.00 6.07 -11.76
C ARG A 75 -12.85 7.45 -12.35
N SER A 76 -13.57 7.72 -13.42
CA SER A 76 -13.60 9.05 -14.02
C SER A 76 -14.68 9.90 -13.36
N GLN A 77 -14.35 11.15 -13.13
CA GLN A 77 -15.30 12.14 -12.61
C GLN A 77 -15.07 13.45 -13.37
N GLY A 78 -15.87 13.71 -14.37
CA GLY A 78 -15.65 14.82 -15.27
C GLY A 78 -14.35 14.66 -16.02
N THR A 79 -13.46 15.63 -15.92
CA THR A 79 -12.13 15.59 -16.53
C THR A 79 -11.08 14.98 -15.61
N GLN A 80 -11.47 14.58 -14.40
CA GLN A 80 -10.54 14.06 -13.40
C GLN A 80 -10.64 12.56 -13.28
N VAL A 81 -9.53 11.94 -12.87
CA VAL A 81 -9.48 10.54 -12.49
C VAL A 81 -9.33 10.49 -10.97
N ILE A 82 -10.20 9.73 -10.34
CA ILE A 82 -10.25 9.60 -8.87
C ILE A 82 -9.76 8.20 -8.51
N TYR A 83 -8.80 8.13 -7.60
CA TYR A 83 -8.23 6.87 -7.14
C TYR A 83 -8.71 6.53 -5.74
N ARG A 84 -8.82 5.23 -5.48
CA ARG A 84 -9.15 4.71 -4.15
C ARG A 84 -8.40 3.40 -3.92
N VAL A 85 -8.21 3.05 -2.66
CA VAL A 85 -7.62 1.76 -2.30
C VAL A 85 -8.61 0.64 -2.58
N GLN A 86 -8.14 -0.41 -3.21
CA GLN A 86 -8.91 -1.61 -3.48
C GLN A 86 -8.41 -2.80 -2.67
N SER A 87 -7.12 -2.88 -2.39
CA SER A 87 -6.51 -3.99 -1.66
C SER A 87 -6.32 -3.66 -0.19
N GLU A 88 -7.18 -4.21 0.65
CA GLU A 88 -7.06 -4.01 2.10
C GLU A 88 -5.81 -4.65 2.67
N LYS A 89 -5.37 -5.77 2.10
CA LYS A 89 -4.14 -6.43 2.58
C LYS A 89 -2.90 -5.57 2.33
N ALA A 90 -2.89 -4.79 1.25
CA ALA A 90 -1.78 -3.88 0.98
C ALA A 90 -1.71 -2.79 2.05
N VAL A 91 -2.86 -2.21 2.41
CA VAL A 91 -2.92 -1.20 3.47
C VAL A 91 -2.53 -1.80 4.82
N ALA A 92 -3.04 -2.97 5.15
CA ALA A 92 -2.74 -3.65 6.41
C ALA A 92 -1.25 -3.94 6.54
N LEU A 93 -0.62 -4.40 5.47
CA LEU A 93 0.81 -4.68 5.45
C LEU A 93 1.62 -3.40 5.65
N CYS A 94 1.29 -2.35 4.91
CA CYS A 94 1.96 -1.06 5.05
C CYS A 94 1.82 -0.49 6.46
N ARG A 95 0.62 -0.52 7.01
CA ARG A 95 0.37 -0.03 8.36
C ARG A 95 1.20 -0.79 9.38
N SER A 96 1.21 -2.12 9.29
CA SER A 96 1.94 -2.96 10.23
C SER A 96 3.43 -2.66 10.23
N VAL A 97 4.03 -2.61 9.06
CA VAL A 97 5.48 -2.37 8.92
C VAL A 97 5.85 -0.94 9.30
N CYS A 98 5.10 0.04 8.79
CA CYS A 98 5.41 1.45 9.03
C CYS A 98 5.21 1.82 10.50
N THR A 99 4.17 1.30 11.14
CA THR A 99 3.94 1.54 12.57
C THR A 99 5.07 0.96 13.40
N GLN A 100 5.51 -0.26 13.08
CA GLN A 100 6.60 -0.90 13.80
C GLN A 100 7.90 -0.11 13.66
N ILE A 101 8.21 0.35 12.46
CA ILE A 101 9.41 1.15 12.22
C ILE A 101 9.33 2.48 12.98
N ALA A 102 8.17 3.14 12.97
CA ALA A 102 7.98 4.40 13.67
C ALA A 102 8.17 4.23 15.19
N ILE A 103 7.67 3.13 15.74
CA ILE A 103 7.87 2.81 17.17
C ILE A 103 9.36 2.61 17.47
N GLU A 104 10.06 1.88 16.61
CA GLU A 104 11.50 1.63 16.78
C GLU A 104 12.32 2.92 16.71
N MET A 105 11.85 3.89 15.92
CA MET A 105 12.51 5.19 15.82
C MET A 105 12.15 6.13 16.97
N ASP A 106 11.15 5.76 17.78
CA ASP A 106 10.65 6.59 18.89
C ASP A 106 10.19 7.97 18.41
N GLU A 107 9.41 7.98 17.33
CA GLU A 107 8.90 9.21 16.72
C GLU A 107 7.37 9.26 16.87
N PRO A 108 6.84 9.95 17.88
CA PRO A 108 5.39 9.96 18.15
C PRO A 108 4.55 10.46 16.97
N ASP A 109 5.03 11.46 16.23
CA ASP A 109 4.30 12.00 15.09
C ASP A 109 4.23 10.98 13.96
N ALA A 110 5.32 10.28 13.71
CA ALA A 110 5.36 9.22 12.69
C ALA A 110 4.45 8.06 13.07
N VAL A 111 4.38 7.70 14.36
CA VAL A 111 3.44 6.66 14.83
C VAL A 111 2.00 7.08 14.57
N ALA A 112 1.64 8.31 14.91
CA ALA A 112 0.28 8.82 14.68
C ALA A 112 -0.07 8.82 13.20
N GLU A 113 0.86 9.23 12.35
CA GLU A 113 0.67 9.28 10.90
C GLU A 113 0.48 7.89 10.31
N THR A 114 1.27 6.91 10.73
CA THR A 114 1.15 5.55 10.21
C THR A 114 -0.08 4.84 10.73
N GLN A 115 -0.53 5.15 11.94
CA GLN A 115 -1.79 4.61 12.48
C GLN A 115 -2.99 5.10 11.69
N ALA A 116 -2.91 6.25 11.07
CA ALA A 116 -3.96 6.77 10.21
C ALA A 116 -4.21 5.92 8.96
N LEU A 117 -3.32 5.00 8.63
CA LEU A 117 -3.55 4.02 7.54
C LEU A 117 -4.69 3.06 7.87
N SER A 118 -5.13 3.01 9.12
CA SER A 118 -6.27 2.19 9.49
C SER A 118 -7.33 3.09 10.12
N PRO A 119 -8.57 3.09 9.58
CA PRO A 119 -9.66 3.82 10.23
C PRO A 119 -10.03 3.22 11.57
N ARG A 120 -9.50 2.04 11.90
CA ARG A 120 -9.69 1.42 13.21
C ARG A 120 -8.35 1.37 13.92
N ALA A 121 -8.14 2.28 14.84
CA ALA A 121 -7.02 2.16 15.73
C ALA A 121 -7.14 0.85 16.51
N PRO A 122 -6.04 0.13 16.73
CA PRO A 122 -6.09 -1.02 17.62
C PRO A 122 -6.52 -0.55 19.00
N THR A 123 -7.54 -1.21 19.52
CA THR A 123 -8.15 -0.82 20.80
C THR A 123 -7.30 -1.25 21.99
N THR A 124 -6.38 -2.16 21.77
CA THR A 124 -5.50 -2.65 22.83
C THR A 124 -4.06 -2.39 22.44
N PRO A 125 -3.32 -1.63 23.27
CA PRO A 125 -1.89 -1.53 23.04
C PRO A 125 -1.28 -2.92 23.19
N VAL A 126 -0.46 -3.28 22.22
CA VAL A 126 0.31 -4.50 22.33
C VAL A 126 1.41 -4.22 23.34
N THR A 127 1.21 -4.73 24.53
CA THR A 127 2.30 -4.72 25.49
C THR A 127 3.18 -5.91 25.17
N ALA A 128 4.37 -5.62 24.84
CA ALA A 128 5.37 -6.66 24.67
C ALA A 128 5.63 -7.37 25.98
#